data_47f298c2768205e98d347b9e9f3261c1
#
_entry.id   47f298c2768205e98d347b9e9f3261c1
#
_cell.length_a   1.000
_cell.length_b   1.000
_cell.length_c   1.000
_cell.angle_alpha   90.00
_cell.angle_beta   90.00
_cell.angle_gamma   90.00
#
_symmetry.space_group_name_H-M   'P 1'
#
loop_
_entity.id
_entity.type
_entity.pdbx_description
1 polymer ?
#
loop_
_entity_poly.entity_id
_entity_poly.type
_entity_poly.pdbx_seq_one_letter_code
_entity_poly.pdbx_strand_id
1 'polypeptide(L)'
;VGFDGMSSNLYHVHAPTRVTSLGEPVSMAPEIAVSNNMTSRMLRGWHVKPEADYIKSRIPVLVNNDVQIILSSPTQSLTEYFYKNADSDEMIFIHKGTGKLRTLVGNIDFKYGDYLIVPRGMIYQIQFDTADNRLFIVESRQPIYTPKRYRNWFGQLLEHSPFCERDMRPPSELETHDEKGEFIMKVKKQDMLHTLHYDRHPFDVVGWDGFNFPYAFSIHDFEPLTGRIHQPPPIHQTFETTSFVVCSFVPRLYDYHPKAIPAPYNHSNIDSDEVLYYVDG
;
A
#
# COMPACT_ATOMS: atom_id res chain seq x y z
N VAL A 1 -6.24 -15.63 -3.76
CA VAL A 1 -6.19 -15.38 -5.20
C VAL A 1 -6.90 -16.53 -5.92
N GLY A 2 -7.76 -16.20 -6.86
CA GLY A 2 -8.63 -17.18 -7.47
C GLY A 2 -9.69 -17.70 -6.49
N PHE A 3 -9.77 -19.01 -6.30
CA PHE A 3 -10.70 -19.64 -5.37
C PHE A 3 -10.06 -19.97 -4.01
N ASP A 4 -8.86 -19.48 -3.77
CA ASP A 4 -8.12 -19.68 -2.53
C ASP A 4 -7.72 -18.35 -1.90
N GLY A 5 -7.75 -18.28 -0.57
CA GLY A 5 -7.41 -17.09 0.20
C GLY A 5 -8.58 -16.12 0.38
N MET A 6 -8.25 -14.88 0.73
CA MET A 6 -9.25 -13.83 0.94
C MET A 6 -9.87 -13.39 -0.38
N SER A 7 -11.20 -13.24 -0.36
CA SER A 7 -11.98 -12.81 -1.51
C SER A 7 -13.13 -11.91 -1.08
N SER A 8 -13.66 -11.16 -2.03
CA SER A 8 -14.90 -10.39 -1.89
C SER A 8 -15.79 -10.58 -3.11
N ASN A 9 -17.09 -10.57 -2.88
CA ASN A 9 -18.09 -10.53 -3.92
C ASN A 9 -18.53 -9.08 -4.12
N LEU A 10 -18.56 -8.64 -5.37
CA LEU A 10 -19.01 -7.31 -5.74
C LEU A 10 -20.26 -7.42 -6.60
N TYR A 11 -21.28 -6.62 -6.28
CA TYR A 11 -22.54 -6.61 -6.99
C TYR A 11 -22.60 -5.35 -7.86
N HIS A 12 -22.50 -5.56 -9.17
CA HIS A 12 -22.45 -4.50 -10.17
C HIS A 12 -23.81 -4.19 -10.76
N VAL A 13 -24.06 -2.94 -11.13
CA VAL A 13 -25.26 -2.53 -11.91
C VAL A 13 -25.20 -3.16 -13.30
N HIS A 14 -24.03 -3.20 -13.92
CA HIS A 14 -23.81 -3.67 -15.28
C HIS A 14 -22.91 -4.88 -15.36
N ALA A 15 -22.98 -5.61 -16.47
CA ALA A 15 -22.03 -6.67 -16.77
C ALA A 15 -20.59 -6.12 -16.80
N PRO A 16 -19.58 -6.89 -16.36
CA PRO A 16 -18.20 -6.41 -16.24
C PRO A 16 -17.50 -6.14 -17.58
N THR A 17 -18.04 -6.62 -18.70
CA THR A 17 -17.49 -6.46 -20.04
C THR A 17 -17.94 -5.13 -20.65
N ARG A 18 -17.21 -4.05 -20.32
CA ARG A 18 -17.56 -2.68 -20.74
C ARG A 18 -16.49 -2.00 -21.57
N VAL A 19 -15.47 -2.75 -21.96
CA VAL A 19 -14.35 -2.22 -22.74
C VAL A 19 -14.79 -2.01 -24.17
N THR A 20 -14.71 -0.77 -24.65
CA THR A 20 -15.06 -0.39 -26.02
C THR A 20 -13.85 -0.33 -26.94
N SER A 21 -12.69 0.03 -26.42
CA SER A 21 -11.44 0.07 -27.16
C SER A 21 -10.21 -0.05 -26.23
N LEU A 22 -9.08 -0.37 -26.82
CA LEU A 22 -7.78 -0.47 -26.17
C LEU A 22 -6.83 0.55 -26.76
N GLY A 23 -6.07 1.23 -25.92
CA GLY A 23 -4.92 2.04 -26.31
C GLY A 23 -3.63 1.22 -26.39
N GLU A 24 -2.59 1.83 -26.92
CA GLU A 24 -1.26 1.21 -26.95
C GLU A 24 -0.71 1.06 -25.54
N PRO A 25 -0.16 -0.10 -25.18
CA PRO A 25 0.44 -0.31 -23.89
C PRO A 25 1.78 0.44 -23.75
N VAL A 26 2.05 0.94 -22.54
CA VAL A 26 3.29 1.63 -22.21
C VAL A 26 4.06 0.83 -21.15
N SER A 27 5.36 0.65 -21.35
CA SER A 27 6.21 -0.05 -20.38
C SER A 27 6.31 0.75 -19.07
N MET A 28 6.13 0.05 -17.97
CA MET A 28 6.39 0.50 -16.59
C MET A 28 7.50 -0.33 -15.91
N ALA A 29 8.19 -1.17 -16.70
CA ALA A 29 9.29 -1.96 -16.17
C ALA A 29 10.38 -1.03 -15.61
N PRO A 30 10.86 -1.26 -14.38
CA PRO A 30 11.91 -0.43 -13.81
C PRO A 30 13.23 -0.66 -14.55
N GLU A 31 14.00 0.40 -14.75
CA GLU A 31 15.39 0.29 -15.17
C GLU A 31 16.23 -0.25 -14.01
N ILE A 32 16.95 -1.35 -14.26
CA ILE A 32 17.73 -2.03 -13.23
C ILE A 32 19.21 -1.66 -13.39
N ALA A 33 19.75 -0.97 -12.40
CA ALA A 33 21.19 -0.79 -12.28
C ALA A 33 21.83 -2.03 -11.65
N VAL A 34 22.64 -2.73 -12.40
CA VAL A 34 23.40 -3.88 -11.87
C VAL A 34 24.51 -3.38 -10.97
N SER A 35 24.54 -3.84 -9.72
CA SER A 35 25.63 -3.57 -8.77
C SER A 35 26.16 -4.89 -8.23
N ASN A 36 27.46 -5.12 -8.42
CA ASN A 36 28.15 -6.34 -7.97
C ASN A 36 28.60 -6.26 -6.52
N ASN A 37 28.44 -5.11 -5.85
CA ASN A 37 28.93 -4.90 -4.49
C ASN A 37 27.77 -4.91 -3.50
N MET A 38 27.85 -5.78 -2.51
CA MET A 38 26.99 -5.74 -1.33
C MET A 38 27.46 -4.60 -0.41
N THR A 39 26.85 -3.44 -0.54
CA THR A 39 27.16 -2.26 0.28
C THR A 39 25.87 -1.59 0.74
N SER A 40 25.92 -0.97 1.92
CA SER A 40 24.86 -0.09 2.36
C SER A 40 24.73 1.10 1.42
N ARG A 41 23.51 1.54 1.18
CA ARG A 41 23.19 2.69 0.31
C ARG A 41 22.27 3.66 1.03
N MET A 42 22.52 4.94 0.80
CA MET A 42 21.63 6.00 1.26
C MET A 42 20.97 6.64 0.04
N LEU A 43 19.63 6.61 0.00
CA LEU A 43 18.82 7.29 -1.01
C LEU A 43 18.17 8.53 -0.37
N ARG A 44 18.33 9.69 -1.01
CA ARG A 44 17.71 10.93 -0.52
C ARG A 44 16.33 11.10 -1.15
N GLY A 45 15.31 10.51 -0.56
CA GLY A 45 13.94 10.47 -1.08
C GLY A 45 13.31 11.85 -1.28
N TRP A 46 13.71 12.85 -0.50
CA TRP A 46 13.24 14.23 -0.66
C TRP A 46 13.64 14.89 -1.99
N HIS A 47 14.62 14.33 -2.71
CA HIS A 47 15.05 14.82 -4.02
C HIS A 47 14.18 14.31 -5.17
N VAL A 48 13.19 13.45 -4.92
CA VAL A 48 12.22 13.06 -5.94
C VAL A 48 11.45 14.30 -6.39
N LYS A 49 11.51 14.57 -7.69
CA LYS A 49 10.87 15.74 -8.27
C LYS A 49 9.35 15.58 -8.26
N PRO A 50 8.61 16.65 -7.90
CA PRO A 50 7.16 16.66 -8.03
C PRO A 50 6.72 16.45 -9.49
N GLU A 51 5.65 15.68 -9.68
CA GLU A 51 5.03 15.39 -10.96
C GLU A 51 3.52 15.56 -10.84
N ALA A 52 2.86 16.04 -11.87
CA ALA A 52 1.43 16.27 -11.83
C ALA A 52 0.63 14.96 -11.77
N ASP A 53 0.92 14.04 -12.68
CA ASP A 53 0.23 12.76 -12.77
C ASP A 53 0.71 11.78 -11.71
N TYR A 54 -0.23 11.19 -10.99
CA TYR A 54 0.06 10.24 -9.90
C TYR A 54 0.88 9.02 -10.36
N ILE A 55 0.56 8.44 -11.50
CA ILE A 55 1.29 7.26 -11.99
C ILE A 55 2.68 7.63 -12.50
N LYS A 56 2.82 8.78 -13.20
CA LYS A 56 4.12 9.25 -13.64
C LYS A 56 5.03 9.71 -12.50
N SER A 57 4.44 10.12 -11.36
CA SER A 57 5.20 10.51 -10.17
C SER A 57 5.88 9.33 -9.47
N ARG A 58 5.51 8.09 -9.79
CA ARG A 58 6.05 6.86 -9.20
C ARG A 58 7.43 6.55 -9.75
N ILE A 59 8.44 6.62 -8.90
CA ILE A 59 9.83 6.33 -9.25
C ILE A 59 10.27 5.09 -8.48
N PRO A 60 10.40 3.92 -9.13
CA PRO A 60 10.99 2.73 -8.51
C PRO A 60 12.44 3.00 -8.12
N VAL A 61 12.78 2.77 -6.86
CA VAL A 61 14.12 3.00 -6.32
C VAL A 61 14.84 1.73 -5.94
N LEU A 62 14.10 0.69 -5.55
CA LEU A 62 14.61 -0.64 -5.26
C LEU A 62 13.64 -1.68 -5.80
N VAL A 63 14.16 -2.73 -6.42
CA VAL A 63 13.34 -3.78 -7.01
C VAL A 63 14.02 -5.14 -6.83
N ASN A 64 13.20 -6.17 -6.64
CA ASN A 64 13.58 -7.57 -6.79
C ASN A 64 12.41 -8.36 -7.42
N ASN A 65 12.46 -9.68 -7.38
CA ASN A 65 11.43 -10.52 -8.01
C ASN A 65 10.05 -10.41 -7.35
N ASP A 66 9.97 -10.01 -6.09
CA ASP A 66 8.76 -10.05 -5.26
C ASP A 66 8.21 -8.67 -4.95
N VAL A 67 9.07 -7.65 -4.92
CA VAL A 67 8.72 -6.32 -4.43
C VAL A 67 9.37 -5.21 -5.21
N GLN A 68 8.63 -4.10 -5.37
CA GLN A 68 9.15 -2.82 -5.85
C GLN A 68 8.93 -1.77 -4.77
N ILE A 69 9.97 -1.06 -4.39
CA ILE A 69 9.90 0.11 -3.50
C ILE A 69 9.96 1.36 -4.38
N ILE A 70 8.97 2.22 -4.19
CA ILE A 70 8.70 3.36 -5.06
C ILE A 70 8.58 4.62 -4.20
N LEU A 71 9.19 5.69 -4.63
CA LEU A 71 8.95 7.03 -4.10
C LEU A 71 8.07 7.81 -5.08
N SER A 72 7.12 8.58 -4.55
CA SER A 72 6.18 9.33 -5.38
C SER A 72 5.89 10.70 -4.78
N SER A 73 5.79 11.70 -5.64
CA SER A 73 5.49 13.08 -5.25
C SER A 73 4.47 13.70 -6.21
N PRO A 74 3.20 13.25 -6.17
CA PRO A 74 2.15 13.79 -7.01
C PRO A 74 1.74 15.19 -6.54
N THR A 75 1.50 16.11 -7.49
CA THR A 75 1.02 17.46 -7.19
C THR A 75 -0.45 17.67 -7.51
N GLN A 76 -1.06 16.72 -8.21
CA GLN A 76 -2.48 16.76 -8.57
C GLN A 76 -3.16 15.44 -8.21
N SER A 77 -4.45 15.52 -7.99
CA SER A 77 -5.32 14.36 -7.80
C SER A 77 -5.42 13.55 -9.09
N LEU A 78 -5.54 12.24 -8.93
CA LEU A 78 -5.86 11.32 -10.02
C LEU A 78 -7.37 11.36 -10.27
N THR A 79 -7.83 12.18 -11.21
CA THR A 79 -9.26 12.34 -11.57
C THR A 79 -9.55 12.06 -13.04
N GLU A 80 -8.53 12.17 -13.90
CA GLU A 80 -8.68 12.05 -15.35
C GLU A 80 -8.88 10.59 -15.81
N TYR A 81 -8.51 9.62 -14.98
CA TYR A 81 -8.67 8.19 -15.26
C TYR A 81 -8.78 7.39 -13.97
N PHE A 82 -9.24 6.17 -14.10
CA PHE A 82 -9.22 5.17 -13.03
C PHE A 82 -7.98 4.30 -13.16
N TYR A 83 -7.46 3.85 -12.03
CA TYR A 83 -6.26 3.00 -12.02
C TYR A 83 -6.53 1.67 -11.31
N LYS A 84 -5.88 0.63 -11.80
CA LYS A 84 -5.87 -0.70 -11.21
C LYS A 84 -4.49 -1.33 -11.36
N ASN A 85 -3.90 -1.76 -10.25
CA ASN A 85 -2.73 -2.63 -10.27
C ASN A 85 -3.19 -4.08 -10.32
N ALA A 86 -2.94 -4.78 -11.44
CA ALA A 86 -3.28 -6.19 -11.61
C ALA A 86 -2.07 -7.13 -11.43
N ASP A 87 -0.90 -6.58 -11.10
CA ASP A 87 0.31 -7.33 -10.79
C ASP A 87 0.55 -7.51 -9.29
N SER A 88 0.20 -6.48 -8.50
CA SER A 88 0.65 -6.37 -7.11
C SER A 88 -0.44 -5.82 -6.19
N ASP A 89 -0.38 -6.22 -4.92
CA ASP A 89 -0.95 -5.44 -3.83
C ASP A 89 -0.09 -4.19 -3.62
N GLU A 90 -0.68 -3.10 -3.16
CA GLU A 90 0.02 -1.85 -2.90
C GLU A 90 -0.11 -1.47 -1.43
N MET A 91 1.01 -1.18 -0.78
CA MET A 91 1.07 -0.44 0.47
C MET A 91 1.51 0.99 0.14
N ILE A 92 0.66 1.96 0.39
CA ILE A 92 0.93 3.38 0.15
C ILE A 92 1.04 4.07 1.50
N PHE A 93 2.26 4.40 1.93
CA PHE A 93 2.47 5.17 3.14
C PHE A 93 2.45 6.66 2.83
N ILE A 94 1.64 7.40 3.55
CA ILE A 94 1.47 8.85 3.40
C ILE A 94 2.51 9.57 4.28
N HIS A 95 3.66 9.88 3.70
CA HIS A 95 4.68 10.67 4.40
C HIS A 95 4.29 12.14 4.51
N LYS A 96 3.62 12.68 3.50
CA LYS A 96 3.12 14.05 3.49
C LYS A 96 1.89 14.17 2.61
N GLY A 97 0.89 14.89 3.08
CA GLY A 97 -0.35 15.15 2.37
C GLY A 97 -1.58 14.60 3.10
N THR A 98 -2.73 15.02 2.63
CA THR A 98 -4.05 14.54 3.06
C THR A 98 -4.93 14.37 1.83
N GLY A 99 -5.97 13.57 1.95
CA GLY A 99 -6.89 13.36 0.86
C GLY A 99 -7.78 12.15 1.03
N LYS A 100 -8.28 11.64 -0.08
CA LYS A 100 -9.25 10.56 -0.14
C LYS A 100 -8.84 9.53 -1.21
N LEU A 101 -8.78 8.28 -0.83
CA LEU A 101 -8.70 7.15 -1.75
C LEU A 101 -10.13 6.75 -2.10
N ARG A 102 -10.54 7.02 -3.33
CA ARG A 102 -11.86 6.60 -3.86
C ARG A 102 -11.69 5.22 -4.50
N THR A 103 -12.52 4.29 -4.11
CA THR A 103 -12.49 2.92 -4.66
C THR A 103 -13.87 2.44 -5.07
N LEU A 104 -13.93 1.39 -5.88
CA LEU A 104 -15.21 0.81 -6.28
C LEU A 104 -16.00 0.14 -5.12
N VAL A 105 -15.41 0.05 -3.92
CA VAL A 105 -16.06 -0.52 -2.71
C VAL A 105 -16.26 0.52 -1.60
N GLY A 106 -15.99 1.79 -1.89
CA GLY A 106 -16.14 2.93 -0.98
C GLY A 106 -14.86 3.74 -0.83
N ASN A 107 -14.95 4.80 -0.05
CA ASN A 107 -13.92 5.81 0.12
C ASN A 107 -13.15 5.63 1.42
N ILE A 108 -11.89 6.03 1.45
CA ILE A 108 -11.02 6.04 2.63
C ILE A 108 -10.32 7.38 2.70
N ASP A 109 -10.59 8.17 3.75
CA ASP A 109 -9.83 9.38 4.01
C ASP A 109 -8.45 9.04 4.55
N PHE A 110 -7.42 9.77 4.11
CA PHE A 110 -6.05 9.55 4.55
C PHE A 110 -5.34 10.84 4.95
N LYS A 111 -4.36 10.70 5.81
CA LYS A 111 -3.50 11.78 6.32
C LYS A 111 -2.08 11.29 6.54
N TYR A 112 -1.18 12.21 6.91
CA TYR A 112 0.18 11.88 7.33
C TYR A 112 0.23 10.73 8.34
N GLY A 113 1.11 9.77 8.08
CA GLY A 113 1.32 8.59 8.91
C GLY A 113 0.41 7.40 8.58
N ASP A 114 -0.52 7.53 7.64
CA ASP A 114 -1.38 6.43 7.22
C ASP A 114 -0.69 5.49 6.24
N TYR A 115 -0.89 4.21 6.45
CA TYR A 115 -0.70 3.14 5.46
C TYR A 115 -2.04 2.88 4.78
N LEU A 116 -2.09 2.96 3.47
CA LEU A 116 -3.21 2.48 2.66
C LEU A 116 -2.82 1.13 2.06
N ILE A 117 -3.55 0.09 2.38
CA ILE A 117 -3.37 -1.22 1.77
C ILE A 117 -4.43 -1.38 0.68
N VAL A 118 -3.98 -1.50 -0.54
CA VAL A 118 -4.85 -1.63 -1.72
C VAL A 118 -4.61 -3.01 -2.34
N PRO A 119 -5.55 -3.94 -2.22
CA PRO A 119 -5.42 -5.27 -2.82
C PRO A 119 -5.34 -5.21 -4.34
N ARG A 120 -4.58 -6.12 -4.92
CA ARG A 120 -4.47 -6.31 -6.37
C ARG A 120 -5.84 -6.43 -7.03
N GLY A 121 -6.00 -5.69 -8.12
CA GLY A 121 -7.23 -5.69 -8.89
C GLY A 121 -8.27 -4.66 -8.42
N MET A 122 -8.04 -3.98 -7.30
CA MET A 122 -8.91 -2.89 -6.85
C MET A 122 -8.82 -1.70 -7.81
N ILE A 123 -9.97 -1.21 -8.24
CA ILE A 123 -10.06 0.01 -9.05
C ILE A 123 -10.15 1.20 -8.10
N TYR A 124 -9.31 2.21 -8.34
CA TYR A 124 -9.31 3.39 -7.49
C TYR A 124 -8.92 4.69 -8.23
N GLN A 125 -9.22 5.79 -7.60
CA GLN A 125 -8.66 7.12 -7.81
C GLN A 125 -8.13 7.65 -6.49
N ILE A 126 -7.12 8.53 -6.52
CA ILE A 126 -6.60 9.19 -5.33
C ILE A 126 -6.76 10.69 -5.47
N GLN A 127 -7.44 11.30 -4.53
CA GLN A 127 -7.66 12.75 -4.47
C GLN A 127 -6.82 13.33 -3.34
N PHE A 128 -6.08 14.39 -3.63
CA PHE A 128 -5.25 15.10 -2.65
C PHE A 128 -5.89 16.46 -2.32
N ASP A 129 -5.96 16.77 -1.03
CA ASP A 129 -6.34 18.11 -0.56
C ASP A 129 -5.14 19.07 -0.57
N THR A 130 -3.93 18.52 -0.73
CA THR A 130 -2.65 19.23 -0.67
C THR A 130 -1.91 19.13 -1.99
N ALA A 131 -1.10 20.14 -2.30
CA ALA A 131 -0.29 20.17 -3.53
C ALA A 131 1.13 19.57 -3.33
N ASP A 132 1.62 19.51 -2.10
CA ASP A 132 2.92 18.91 -1.77
C ASP A 132 2.70 17.59 -1.07
N ASN A 133 2.73 16.51 -1.85
CA ASN A 133 2.49 15.15 -1.38
C ASN A 133 3.76 14.32 -1.51
N ARG A 134 4.01 13.45 -0.53
CA ARG A 134 5.13 12.52 -0.50
C ARG A 134 4.62 11.15 -0.07
N LEU A 135 4.83 10.17 -0.93
CA LEU A 135 4.36 8.81 -0.72
C LEU A 135 5.55 7.85 -0.80
N PHE A 136 5.56 6.90 0.11
CA PHE A 136 6.41 5.72 0.05
C PHE A 136 5.52 4.53 -0.30
N ILE A 137 5.77 3.90 -1.44
CA ILE A 137 4.90 2.85 -1.97
C ILE A 137 5.68 1.55 -2.05
N VAL A 138 5.07 0.48 -1.59
CA VAL A 138 5.57 -0.88 -1.77
C VAL A 138 4.55 -1.65 -2.62
N GLU A 139 4.96 -2.06 -3.80
CA GLU A 139 4.18 -2.99 -4.62
C GLU A 139 4.66 -4.41 -4.36
N SER A 140 3.75 -5.26 -3.93
CA SER A 140 4.02 -6.65 -3.58
C SER A 140 3.35 -7.62 -4.54
N ARG A 141 4.11 -8.52 -5.15
CA ARG A 141 3.53 -9.62 -5.95
C ARG A 141 2.78 -10.64 -5.10
N GLN A 142 3.03 -10.65 -3.79
CA GLN A 142 2.31 -11.46 -2.82
C GLN A 142 1.27 -10.61 -2.07
N PRO A 143 0.17 -11.20 -1.60
CA PRO A 143 -0.79 -10.47 -0.78
C PRO A 143 -0.16 -9.90 0.49
N ILE A 144 -0.55 -8.68 0.84
CA ILE A 144 -0.11 -8.00 2.05
C ILE A 144 -1.13 -8.27 3.16
N TYR A 145 -0.68 -8.91 4.24
CA TYR A 145 -1.52 -9.30 5.36
C TYR A 145 -1.09 -8.63 6.66
N THR A 146 -2.01 -8.53 7.62
CA THR A 146 -1.64 -8.36 9.02
C THR A 146 -0.98 -9.64 9.54
N PRO A 147 0.02 -9.56 10.44
CA PRO A 147 0.79 -10.72 10.86
C PRO A 147 -0.07 -11.82 11.49
N LYS A 148 0.17 -13.06 11.09
CA LYS A 148 -0.55 -14.24 11.62
C LYS A 148 -0.45 -14.36 13.14
N ARG A 149 0.67 -13.94 13.73
CA ARG A 149 0.88 -13.97 15.20
C ARG A 149 -0.07 -13.07 15.98
N TYR A 150 -0.68 -12.08 15.30
CA TYR A 150 -1.64 -11.16 15.91
C TYR A 150 -3.10 -11.63 15.76
N ARG A 151 -3.33 -12.81 15.19
CA ARG A 151 -4.67 -13.32 14.91
C ARG A 151 -4.98 -14.58 15.71
N ASN A 152 -6.26 -14.74 16.05
CA ASN A 152 -6.77 -15.99 16.58
C ASN A 152 -7.06 -17.00 15.44
N TRP A 153 -7.57 -18.17 15.81
CA TRP A 153 -7.93 -19.23 14.87
C TRP A 153 -8.99 -18.85 13.84
N PHE A 154 -9.80 -17.83 14.13
CA PHE A 154 -10.87 -17.35 13.28
C PHE A 154 -10.43 -16.17 12.39
N GLY A 155 -9.16 -15.74 12.49
CA GLY A 155 -8.61 -14.65 11.69
C GLY A 155 -8.80 -13.26 12.29
N GLN A 156 -9.42 -13.13 13.46
CA GLN A 156 -9.61 -11.86 14.16
C GLN A 156 -8.29 -11.43 14.81
N LEU A 157 -8.00 -10.14 14.79
CA LEU A 157 -6.86 -9.57 15.49
C LEU A 157 -7.03 -9.69 17.01
N LEU A 158 -5.92 -9.93 17.70
CA LEU A 158 -5.89 -10.03 19.16
C LEU A 158 -5.93 -8.64 19.77
N GLU A 159 -6.74 -8.45 20.82
CA GLU A 159 -6.92 -7.16 21.48
C GLU A 159 -5.62 -6.55 22.03
N HIS A 160 -4.67 -7.39 22.45
CA HIS A 160 -3.37 -6.99 23.00
C HIS A 160 -2.20 -7.14 22.02
N SER A 161 -2.48 -7.18 20.72
CA SER A 161 -1.50 -6.98 19.66
C SER A 161 -1.08 -5.51 19.60
N PRO A 162 -0.01 -5.17 18.87
CA PRO A 162 0.36 -3.77 18.65
C PRO A 162 -0.74 -2.92 18.00
N PHE A 163 -1.74 -3.54 17.40
CA PHE A 163 -2.95 -2.94 16.83
C PHE A 163 -4.05 -3.98 16.68
N CYS A 164 -5.30 -3.55 16.52
CA CYS A 164 -6.45 -4.44 16.32
C CYS A 164 -7.45 -3.85 15.31
N GLU A 165 -8.60 -4.51 15.11
CA GLU A 165 -9.61 -4.08 14.11
C GLU A 165 -10.13 -2.66 14.34
N ARG A 166 -10.21 -2.17 15.57
CA ARG A 166 -10.66 -0.81 15.88
C ARG A 166 -9.73 0.27 15.28
N ASP A 167 -8.45 -0.07 15.05
CA ASP A 167 -7.42 0.82 14.54
C ASP A 167 -7.40 0.81 13.00
N MET A 168 -8.13 -0.14 12.38
CA MET A 168 -8.27 -0.26 10.94
C MET A 168 -9.47 0.54 10.44
N ARG A 169 -9.28 1.29 9.37
CA ARG A 169 -10.35 2.07 8.73
C ARG A 169 -10.71 1.45 7.40
N PRO A 170 -11.84 0.70 7.33
CA PRO A 170 -12.35 0.14 6.09
C PRO A 170 -12.96 1.24 5.20
N PRO A 171 -13.28 0.92 3.93
CA PRO A 171 -14.01 1.84 3.06
C PRO A 171 -15.36 2.23 3.65
N SER A 172 -15.71 3.51 3.50
CA SER A 172 -17.02 4.07 3.81
C SER A 172 -17.57 4.78 2.58
N GLU A 173 -18.79 5.30 2.64
CA GLU A 173 -19.38 6.10 1.57
C GLU A 173 -19.27 5.43 0.18
N LEU A 174 -19.94 4.29 0.02
CA LEU A 174 -19.99 3.60 -1.27
C LEU A 174 -20.64 4.53 -2.31
N GLU A 175 -19.88 4.89 -3.34
CA GLU A 175 -20.36 5.63 -4.49
C GLU A 175 -20.83 4.63 -5.55
N THR A 176 -22.11 4.71 -5.93
CA THR A 176 -22.64 3.90 -7.03
C THR A 176 -22.98 4.79 -8.21
N HIS A 177 -22.32 4.55 -9.31
CA HIS A 177 -22.45 5.32 -10.53
C HIS A 177 -23.09 4.48 -11.65
N ASP A 178 -24.00 5.07 -12.42
CA ASP A 178 -24.68 4.44 -13.57
C ASP A 178 -24.55 5.27 -14.85
N GLU A 179 -23.68 6.26 -14.85
CA GLU A 179 -23.54 7.18 -15.97
C GLU A 179 -22.92 6.50 -17.20
N LYS A 180 -23.53 6.77 -18.35
CA LYS A 180 -22.92 6.51 -19.66
C LYS A 180 -21.96 7.63 -20.01
N GLY A 181 -20.84 7.28 -20.60
CA GLY A 181 -19.83 8.25 -21.01
C GLY A 181 -18.56 7.55 -21.47
N GLU A 182 -17.56 8.32 -21.77
CA GLU A 182 -16.22 7.79 -22.05
C GLU A 182 -15.39 7.90 -20.78
N PHE A 183 -14.96 6.75 -20.25
CA PHE A 183 -14.13 6.66 -19.05
C PHE A 183 -12.85 5.90 -19.36
N ILE A 184 -11.74 6.43 -18.88
CA ILE A 184 -10.42 5.84 -19.08
C ILE A 184 -10.06 5.00 -17.86
N MET A 185 -9.70 3.75 -18.09
CA MET A 185 -9.15 2.83 -17.10
C MET A 185 -7.71 2.51 -17.48
N LYS A 186 -6.77 2.77 -16.59
CA LYS A 186 -5.38 2.33 -16.74
C LYS A 186 -5.10 1.12 -15.86
N VAL A 187 -4.64 0.04 -16.47
CA VAL A 187 -4.37 -1.23 -15.80
C VAL A 187 -2.90 -1.56 -15.92
N LYS A 188 -2.20 -1.63 -14.77
CA LYS A 188 -0.84 -2.18 -14.73
C LYS A 188 -0.92 -3.71 -14.75
N LYS A 189 -0.37 -4.34 -15.80
CA LYS A 189 -0.29 -5.80 -15.92
C LYS A 189 0.99 -6.21 -16.65
N GLN A 190 1.76 -7.14 -16.05
CA GLN A 190 3.05 -7.61 -16.56
C GLN A 190 4.03 -6.46 -16.82
N ASP A 191 4.11 -5.53 -15.85
CA ASP A 191 4.91 -4.31 -15.91
C ASP A 191 4.61 -3.43 -17.16
N MET A 192 3.42 -3.57 -17.73
CA MET A 192 2.88 -2.70 -18.79
C MET A 192 1.66 -1.96 -18.27
N LEU A 193 1.51 -0.70 -18.67
CA LEU A 193 0.32 0.11 -18.41
C LEU A 193 -0.58 0.05 -19.64
N HIS A 194 -1.70 -0.64 -19.53
CA HIS A 194 -2.72 -0.75 -20.56
C HIS A 194 -3.78 0.31 -20.36
N THR A 195 -4.16 0.99 -21.42
CA THR A 195 -5.28 1.94 -21.43
C THR A 195 -6.52 1.27 -22.02
N LEU A 196 -7.62 1.27 -21.27
CA LEU A 196 -8.89 0.73 -21.67
C LEU A 196 -9.92 1.85 -21.65
N HIS A 197 -10.78 1.91 -22.66
CA HIS A 197 -11.89 2.84 -22.73
C HIS A 197 -13.18 2.11 -22.36
N TYR A 198 -13.96 2.69 -21.46
CA TYR A 198 -15.23 2.16 -20.97
C TYR A 198 -16.37 3.09 -21.39
N ASP A 199 -17.53 2.53 -21.69
CA ASP A 199 -18.76 3.27 -22.02
C ASP A 199 -19.60 3.66 -20.81
N ARG A 200 -19.15 3.24 -19.60
CA ARG A 200 -19.83 3.50 -18.32
C ARG A 200 -18.82 3.73 -17.22
N HIS A 201 -19.26 4.44 -16.20
CA HIS A 201 -18.46 4.74 -15.03
C HIS A 201 -17.97 3.45 -14.34
N PRO A 202 -16.66 3.31 -14.00
CA PRO A 202 -16.12 2.11 -13.40
C PRO A 202 -16.59 1.78 -11.97
N PHE A 203 -17.07 2.78 -11.22
CA PHE A 203 -17.61 2.59 -9.87
C PHE A 203 -19.11 2.33 -9.90
N ASP A 204 -19.53 1.19 -10.40
CA ASP A 204 -20.93 0.80 -10.52
C ASP A 204 -21.35 -0.30 -9.53
N VAL A 205 -20.61 -0.47 -8.45
CA VAL A 205 -20.91 -1.43 -7.38
C VAL A 205 -22.04 -0.89 -6.52
N VAL A 206 -23.10 -1.68 -6.33
CA VAL A 206 -24.27 -1.36 -5.48
C VAL A 206 -24.13 -1.93 -4.07
N GLY A 207 -23.19 -2.83 -3.87
CA GLY A 207 -22.88 -3.47 -2.61
C GLY A 207 -21.76 -4.48 -2.77
N TRP A 208 -21.12 -4.83 -1.68
CA TRP A 208 -20.07 -5.83 -1.67
C TRP A 208 -20.03 -6.55 -0.33
N ASP A 209 -19.41 -7.72 -0.31
CA ASP A 209 -19.28 -8.58 0.84
C ASP A 209 -17.97 -9.37 0.77
N GLY A 210 -17.32 -9.59 1.88
CA GLY A 210 -16.11 -10.38 1.97
C GLY A 210 -14.96 -9.69 2.68
N PHE A 211 -13.74 -10.24 2.53
CA PHE A 211 -12.57 -9.89 3.32
C PHE A 211 -11.44 -9.25 2.51
N ASN A 212 -11.56 -9.21 1.18
CA ASN A 212 -10.54 -8.61 0.29
C ASN A 212 -10.98 -7.21 -0.12
N PHE A 213 -10.63 -6.23 0.68
CA PHE A 213 -10.96 -4.81 0.48
C PHE A 213 -9.79 -3.92 0.92
N PRO A 214 -9.67 -2.69 0.40
CA PRO A 214 -8.66 -1.74 0.83
C PRO A 214 -8.95 -1.25 2.25
N TYR A 215 -7.91 -0.91 3.00
CA TYR A 215 -8.06 -0.30 4.33
C TYR A 215 -6.91 0.66 4.63
N ALA A 216 -7.13 1.56 5.57
CA ALA A 216 -6.10 2.41 6.12
C ALA A 216 -5.76 2.00 7.56
N PHE A 217 -4.49 2.19 7.93
CA PHE A 217 -3.98 2.05 9.28
C PHE A 217 -2.97 3.16 9.56
N SER A 218 -3.07 3.83 10.71
CA SER A 218 -2.13 4.88 11.06
C SER A 218 -0.93 4.34 11.83
N ILE A 219 0.28 4.73 11.43
CA ILE A 219 1.50 4.40 12.19
C ILE A 219 1.44 4.94 13.63
N HIS A 220 0.67 6.01 13.86
CA HIS A 220 0.50 6.62 15.18
C HIS A 220 -0.39 5.80 16.12
N ASP A 221 -1.15 4.83 15.57
CA ASP A 221 -1.97 3.90 16.34
C ASP A 221 -1.25 2.56 16.60
N PHE A 222 0.01 2.45 16.18
CA PHE A 222 0.84 1.28 16.45
C PHE A 222 1.43 1.35 17.86
N GLU A 223 1.15 0.36 18.69
CA GLU A 223 1.59 0.28 20.11
C GLU A 223 2.61 -0.86 20.30
N PRO A 224 3.93 -0.61 20.14
CA PRO A 224 4.92 -1.66 20.29
C PRO A 224 5.06 -2.09 21.75
N LEU A 225 5.27 -3.38 21.95
CA LEU A 225 5.46 -3.96 23.28
C LEU A 225 6.77 -3.44 23.92
N THR A 226 6.68 -3.05 25.21
CA THR A 226 7.84 -2.84 26.08
C THR A 226 7.86 -3.94 27.13
N GLY A 227 9.01 -4.59 27.30
CA GLY A 227 9.15 -5.71 28.17
C GLY A 227 10.26 -5.55 29.21
N ARG A 228 10.63 -6.68 29.85
CA ARG A 228 11.70 -6.71 30.84
C ARG A 228 13.07 -6.58 30.20
N ILE A 229 13.27 -7.29 29.10
CA ILE A 229 14.53 -7.32 28.35
C ILE A 229 14.26 -6.94 26.91
N HIS A 230 15.31 -6.73 26.12
CA HIS A 230 15.21 -6.43 24.71
C HIS A 230 14.20 -7.34 23.99
N GLN A 231 13.29 -6.70 23.24
CA GLN A 231 12.31 -7.38 22.43
C GLN A 231 12.83 -7.51 21.00
N PRO A 232 12.65 -8.68 20.36
CA PRO A 232 13.11 -8.87 18.99
C PRO A 232 12.30 -8.02 17.99
N PRO A 233 12.83 -7.69 16.81
CA PRO A 233 12.15 -6.89 15.78
C PRO A 233 10.72 -7.27 15.45
N PRO A 234 10.28 -8.55 15.54
CA PRO A 234 8.89 -8.92 15.31
C PRO A 234 7.82 -8.17 16.12
N ILE A 235 8.16 -7.54 17.24
CA ILE A 235 7.20 -6.69 17.98
C ILE A 235 6.86 -5.38 17.24
N HIS A 236 7.66 -5.00 16.26
CA HIS A 236 7.45 -3.83 15.41
C HIS A 236 6.76 -4.18 14.09
N GLN A 237 6.51 -5.47 13.84
CA GLN A 237 5.94 -5.94 12.59
C GLN A 237 4.52 -5.42 12.42
N THR A 238 4.26 -4.75 11.30
CA THR A 238 2.97 -4.15 10.97
C THR A 238 2.25 -4.97 9.91
N PHE A 239 2.96 -5.36 8.86
CA PHE A 239 2.44 -6.20 7.78
C PHE A 239 3.40 -7.34 7.46
N GLU A 240 2.88 -8.39 6.84
CA GLU A 240 3.68 -9.49 6.34
C GLU A 240 3.20 -9.99 4.98
N THR A 241 4.13 -10.54 4.24
CA THR A 241 3.91 -11.34 3.04
C THR A 241 4.70 -12.64 3.17
N THR A 242 4.73 -13.46 2.13
CA THR A 242 5.63 -14.63 2.10
C THR A 242 7.08 -14.27 1.81
N SER A 243 7.37 -13.05 1.34
CA SER A 243 8.68 -12.61 0.86
C SER A 243 9.32 -11.53 1.72
N PHE A 244 8.53 -10.73 2.43
CA PHE A 244 9.05 -9.65 3.29
C PHE A 244 8.09 -9.32 4.43
N VAL A 245 8.60 -8.54 5.38
CA VAL A 245 7.82 -7.94 6.48
C VAL A 245 7.97 -6.42 6.45
N VAL A 246 6.98 -5.74 6.96
CA VAL A 246 7.03 -4.30 7.23
C VAL A 246 7.01 -4.09 8.73
N CYS A 247 7.98 -3.34 9.24
CA CYS A 247 8.06 -2.97 10.64
C CYS A 247 7.87 -1.46 10.81
N SER A 248 7.10 -1.07 11.84
CA SER A 248 6.91 0.33 12.24
C SER A 248 7.71 0.58 13.51
N PHE A 249 8.80 1.34 13.40
CA PHE A 249 9.60 1.76 14.54
C PHE A 249 9.09 3.12 15.03
N VAL A 250 8.22 3.07 16.02
CA VAL A 250 7.60 4.26 16.63
C VAL A 250 8.22 4.54 18.02
N PRO A 251 8.08 5.74 18.58
CA PRO A 251 8.53 6.02 19.94
C PRO A 251 7.95 5.03 20.95
N ARG A 252 8.80 4.44 21.77
CA ARG A 252 8.40 3.54 22.85
C ARG A 252 9.31 3.72 24.06
N LEU A 253 8.87 3.25 25.23
CA LEU A 253 9.70 3.19 26.42
C LEU A 253 10.83 2.17 26.26
N TYR A 254 11.95 2.39 26.93
CA TYR A 254 13.00 1.38 27.03
C TYR A 254 12.53 0.18 27.84
N ASP A 255 13.09 -1.00 27.52
CA ASP A 255 12.89 -2.17 28.33
C ASP A 255 13.46 -1.93 29.76
N TYR A 256 12.73 -2.38 30.78
CA TYR A 256 12.94 -1.93 32.16
C TYR A 256 13.98 -2.71 32.97
N HIS A 257 14.57 -3.76 32.42
CA HIS A 257 15.62 -4.48 33.11
C HIS A 257 16.95 -3.68 33.08
N PRO A 258 17.72 -3.59 34.20
CA PRO A 258 18.97 -2.81 34.22
C PRO A 258 20.05 -3.27 33.23
N LYS A 259 19.94 -4.51 32.73
CA LYS A 259 20.82 -5.09 31.70
C LYS A 259 20.18 -5.16 30.32
N ALA A 260 19.06 -4.49 30.11
CA ALA A 260 18.44 -4.41 28.78
C ALA A 260 19.37 -3.64 27.83
N ILE A 261 19.42 -4.09 26.59
CA ILE A 261 20.22 -3.42 25.56
C ILE A 261 19.35 -2.30 24.97
N PRO A 262 19.80 -1.04 25.03
CA PRO A 262 19.08 0.04 24.37
C PRO A 262 19.17 -0.12 22.85
N ALA A 263 18.05 0.02 22.16
CA ALA A 263 18.04 0.10 20.71
C ALA A 263 18.29 1.57 20.26
N PRO A 264 18.91 1.81 19.09
CA PRO A 264 19.47 0.84 18.16
C PRO A 264 20.84 0.29 18.58
N TYR A 265 21.18 -0.90 18.12
CA TYR A 265 22.48 -1.53 18.31
C TYR A 265 23.01 -2.05 16.97
N ASN A 266 24.34 -2.19 16.87
CA ASN A 266 24.98 -2.72 15.66
C ASN A 266 24.56 -4.18 15.42
N HIS A 267 24.10 -4.46 14.22
CA HIS A 267 23.73 -5.81 13.79
C HIS A 267 23.98 -5.97 12.28
N SER A 268 23.88 -7.18 11.79
CA SER A 268 23.91 -7.49 10.37
C SER A 268 22.88 -8.56 10.04
N ASN A 269 22.27 -8.43 8.88
CA ASN A 269 21.42 -9.46 8.27
C ASN A 269 22.25 -10.20 7.21
N ILE A 270 22.18 -11.54 7.23
CA ILE A 270 22.84 -12.39 6.24
C ILE A 270 21.80 -12.92 5.25
N ASP A 271 20.58 -13.16 5.72
CA ASP A 271 19.54 -13.89 5.00
C ASP A 271 18.54 -12.97 4.29
N SER A 272 18.59 -11.65 4.54
CA SER A 272 17.63 -10.69 3.99
C SER A 272 18.24 -9.33 3.76
N ASP A 273 17.68 -8.60 2.80
CA ASP A 273 17.92 -7.17 2.65
C ASP A 273 17.07 -6.39 3.66
N GLU A 274 17.61 -5.28 4.15
CA GLU A 274 16.93 -4.37 5.04
C GLU A 274 16.85 -2.98 4.41
N VAL A 275 15.63 -2.43 4.36
CA VAL A 275 15.38 -1.08 3.87
C VAL A 275 14.77 -0.25 4.98
N LEU A 276 15.48 0.79 5.41
CA LEU A 276 15.03 1.74 6.42
C LEU A 276 14.49 2.99 5.72
N TYR A 277 13.24 3.32 5.98
CA TYR A 277 12.61 4.57 5.54
C TYR A 277 12.37 5.47 6.75
N TYR A 278 13.10 6.58 6.81
CA TYR A 278 12.98 7.56 7.89
C TYR A 278 11.83 8.51 7.60
N VAL A 279 10.85 8.52 8.49
CA VAL A 279 9.64 9.34 8.38
C VAL A 279 9.83 10.67 9.08
N ASP A 280 10.40 10.61 10.29
CA ASP A 280 10.67 11.77 11.15
C ASP A 280 11.94 11.48 11.98
N GLY A 281 12.75 12.52 12.26
CA GLY A 281 14.01 12.34 13.02
C GLY A 281 14.93 13.55 12.98
#